data_67d3f1c39d7b167cd5e72ba801a87f3b
#
_entry.id   67d3f1c39d7b167cd5e72ba801a87f3b
#
_cell.length_a   1.000
_cell.length_b   1.000
_cell.length_c   1.000
_cell.angle_alpha   90.00
_cell.angle_beta   90.00
_cell.angle_gamma   90.00
#
_symmetry.space_group_name_H-M   'P 1'
#
loop_
_entity.id
_entity.type
_entity.pdbx_description
1 polymer ?
#
loop_
_entity_poly.entity_id
_entity_poly.type
_entity_poly.pdbx_seq_one_letter_code
_entity_poly.pdbx_strand_id
1 'polypeptide(L)'
;MGDWLLNLPVLWMAVVVFAATYLLAASIYWIVTRLAVNDRARAFKSVSPGMLPPLGILFALLVGFIAVEVWNSYEKAKVAVATEASALRSVVLLAGTFPEEQKARINALVDRHIEVAVNEGWPAMARRKLTLSTLPTSLIEALRVTLELKPADDSQRIAQSEMVKAIHAAADARRQRIVISQSAVGTVKWAGILLMGLCTLVAIAMVHSDNRLACAIALTLFATGIALSLLLIAAYSRPFTGEISVRPDLLKQVITSGQPSSNP
;
A
#
# COMPACT_ATOMS: atom_id res chain seq x y z
N MET A 1 11.71 -8.69 -3.36
CA MET A 1 10.61 -9.66 -3.48
C MET A 1 10.04 -9.54 -4.89
N GLY A 2 9.79 -10.65 -5.56
CA GLY A 2 9.34 -10.62 -6.95
C GLY A 2 7.92 -10.05 -7.10
N ASP A 3 7.67 -9.29 -8.15
CA ASP A 3 6.37 -8.67 -8.43
C ASP A 3 5.24 -9.69 -8.53
N TRP A 4 5.55 -10.94 -8.92
CA TRP A 4 4.60 -12.03 -9.00
C TRP A 4 3.98 -12.40 -7.64
N LEU A 5 4.78 -12.39 -6.56
CA LEU A 5 4.31 -12.74 -5.21
C LEU A 5 3.28 -11.72 -4.69
N LEU A 6 3.51 -10.42 -4.96
CA LEU A 6 2.65 -9.34 -4.49
C LEU A 6 1.33 -9.21 -5.28
N ASN A 7 1.20 -9.93 -6.40
CA ASN A 7 -0.03 -10.03 -7.18
C ASN A 7 -0.89 -11.25 -6.82
N LEU A 8 -0.38 -12.14 -5.95
CA LEU A 8 -1.15 -13.30 -5.50
C LEU A 8 -2.27 -12.88 -4.53
N PRO A 9 -3.38 -13.63 -4.48
CA PRO A 9 -4.32 -13.56 -3.38
C PRO A 9 -3.61 -13.73 -2.03
N VAL A 10 -4.10 -13.04 -0.99
CA VAL A 10 -3.46 -13.02 0.35
C VAL A 10 -3.22 -14.43 0.90
N LEU A 11 -4.15 -15.35 0.67
CA LEU A 11 -4.02 -16.73 1.11
C LEU A 11 -2.81 -17.43 0.47
N TRP A 12 -2.64 -17.31 -0.86
CA TRP A 12 -1.52 -17.93 -1.56
C TRP A 12 -0.20 -17.26 -1.21
N MET A 13 -0.20 -15.94 -1.03
CA MET A 13 0.97 -15.21 -0.53
C MET A 13 1.36 -15.70 0.87
N ALA A 14 0.38 -15.93 1.76
CA ALA A 14 0.62 -16.49 3.08
C ALA A 14 1.25 -17.90 2.97
N VAL A 15 0.68 -18.79 2.16
CA VAL A 15 1.23 -20.13 1.96
C VAL A 15 2.70 -20.08 1.50
N VAL A 16 3.02 -19.22 0.53
CA VAL A 16 4.39 -19.10 0.02
C VAL A 16 5.35 -18.55 1.09
N VAL A 17 4.95 -17.48 1.80
CA VAL A 17 5.79 -16.85 2.82
C VAL A 17 6.03 -17.79 3.99
N PHE A 18 4.99 -18.46 4.50
CA PHE A 18 5.11 -19.42 5.59
C PHE A 18 5.94 -20.63 5.17
N ALA A 19 5.66 -21.21 4.00
CA ALA A 19 6.42 -22.35 3.49
C ALA A 19 7.91 -22.01 3.32
N ALA A 20 8.24 -20.86 2.71
CA ALA A 20 9.63 -20.43 2.54
C ALA A 20 10.33 -20.23 3.89
N THR A 21 9.64 -19.61 4.87
CA THR A 21 10.21 -19.33 6.20
C THR A 21 10.41 -20.63 7.00
N TYR A 22 9.45 -21.56 6.95
CA TYR A 22 9.61 -22.86 7.62
C TYR A 22 10.66 -23.75 6.95
N LEU A 23 10.76 -23.74 5.63
CA LEU A 23 11.82 -24.43 4.91
C LEU A 23 13.21 -23.90 5.30
N LEU A 24 13.34 -22.58 5.42
CA LEU A 24 14.56 -21.95 5.91
C LEU A 24 14.88 -22.37 7.34
N ALA A 25 13.91 -22.32 8.25
CA ALA A 25 14.08 -22.75 9.65
C ALA A 25 14.44 -24.22 9.74
N ALA A 26 13.81 -25.10 8.96
CA ALA A 26 14.12 -26.53 8.89
C ALA A 26 15.53 -26.78 8.35
N SER A 27 15.96 -26.02 7.34
CA SER A 27 17.32 -26.10 6.80
C SER A 27 18.36 -25.70 7.85
N ILE A 28 18.11 -24.60 8.58
CA ILE A 28 19.00 -24.16 9.68
C ILE A 28 19.03 -25.22 10.80
N TYR A 29 17.87 -25.74 11.20
CA TYR A 29 17.78 -26.83 12.17
C TYR A 29 18.64 -28.03 11.75
N TRP A 30 18.47 -28.49 10.51
CA TRP A 30 19.22 -29.63 9.99
C TRP A 30 20.73 -29.37 9.94
N ILE A 31 21.16 -28.20 9.46
CA ILE A 31 22.57 -27.83 9.39
C ILE A 31 23.18 -27.75 10.79
N VAL A 32 22.54 -27.00 11.71
CA VAL A 32 23.09 -26.80 13.05
C VAL A 32 23.13 -28.09 13.84
N THR A 33 22.09 -28.93 13.79
CA THR A 33 22.08 -30.24 14.49
C THR A 33 23.09 -31.23 13.94
N ARG A 34 23.47 -31.09 12.62
CA ARG A 34 24.54 -31.92 12.03
C ARG A 34 25.94 -31.39 12.39
N LEU A 35 26.10 -30.08 12.55
CA LEU A 35 27.38 -29.44 12.90
C LEU A 35 27.65 -29.44 14.41
N ALA A 36 26.63 -29.51 15.24
CA ALA A 36 26.71 -29.50 16.71
C ALA A 36 27.10 -30.86 17.26
N VAL A 37 28.32 -31.31 16.95
CA VAL A 37 28.88 -32.58 17.44
C VAL A 37 30.09 -32.28 18.33
N ASN A 38 30.17 -32.93 19.48
CA ASN A 38 31.29 -32.86 20.44
C ASN A 38 31.57 -31.40 20.93
N ASP A 39 32.82 -30.96 20.82
CA ASP A 39 33.27 -29.64 21.31
C ASP A 39 32.63 -28.46 20.56
N ARG A 40 32.14 -28.65 19.31
CA ARG A 40 31.43 -27.59 18.56
C ARG A 40 30.09 -27.24 19.21
N ALA A 41 29.39 -28.22 19.80
CA ALA A 41 28.13 -27.94 20.51
C ALA A 41 28.37 -27.01 21.71
N ARG A 42 29.47 -27.19 22.46
CA ARG A 42 29.86 -26.28 23.55
C ARG A 42 30.22 -24.87 23.02
N ALA A 43 31.00 -24.80 21.91
CA ALA A 43 31.34 -23.54 21.28
C ALA A 43 30.09 -22.75 20.79
N PHE A 44 29.13 -23.44 20.18
CA PHE A 44 27.86 -22.80 19.77
C PHE A 44 27.08 -22.23 20.97
N LYS A 45 27.03 -22.97 22.08
CA LYS A 45 26.35 -22.55 23.30
C LYS A 45 27.04 -21.37 23.98
N SER A 46 28.37 -21.24 23.86
CA SER A 46 29.12 -20.15 24.51
C SER A 46 28.93 -18.81 23.84
N VAL A 47 28.65 -18.80 22.52
CA VAL A 47 28.54 -17.55 21.74
C VAL A 47 27.18 -16.86 21.95
N SER A 48 26.13 -17.56 22.34
CA SER A 48 24.83 -17.12 21.93
C SER A 48 23.83 -16.64 22.97
N PRO A 49 23.83 -17.01 24.27
CA PRO A 49 22.76 -16.55 25.18
C PRO A 49 22.71 -15.03 25.34
N GLY A 50 23.87 -14.36 25.33
CA GLY A 50 23.95 -12.91 25.45
C GLY A 50 23.63 -12.14 24.16
N MET A 51 23.74 -12.80 22.98
CA MET A 51 23.49 -12.12 21.69
C MET A 51 22.03 -12.24 21.21
N LEU A 52 21.28 -13.20 21.71
CA LEU A 52 19.90 -13.43 21.26
C LEU A 52 18.95 -12.25 21.56
N PRO A 53 18.94 -11.64 22.79
CA PRO A 53 18.08 -10.50 23.07
C PRO A 53 18.39 -9.29 22.18
N PRO A 54 19.65 -8.83 21.99
CA PRO A 54 19.96 -7.73 21.09
C PRO A 54 19.52 -7.99 19.65
N LEU A 55 19.73 -9.20 19.11
CA LEU A 55 19.30 -9.55 17.76
C LEU A 55 17.76 -9.51 17.61
N GLY A 56 17.06 -10.02 18.62
CA GLY A 56 15.59 -9.97 18.65
C GLY A 56 15.05 -8.54 18.69
N ILE A 57 15.66 -7.68 19.49
CA ILE A 57 15.30 -6.24 19.57
C ILE A 57 15.57 -5.53 18.24
N LEU A 58 16.74 -5.72 17.64
CA LEU A 58 17.08 -5.11 16.35
C LEU A 58 16.14 -5.59 15.23
N PHE A 59 15.82 -6.89 15.20
CA PHE A 59 14.84 -7.43 14.26
C PHE A 59 13.46 -6.79 14.46
N ALA A 60 12.98 -6.73 15.70
CA ALA A 60 11.67 -6.16 16.02
C ALA A 60 11.58 -4.68 15.65
N LEU A 61 12.63 -3.89 15.93
CA LEU A 61 12.69 -2.49 15.53
C LEU A 61 12.67 -2.32 14.01
N LEU A 62 13.47 -3.08 13.28
CA LEU A 62 13.52 -3.01 11.82
C LEU A 62 12.16 -3.36 11.19
N VAL A 63 11.54 -4.44 11.65
CA VAL A 63 10.19 -4.85 11.22
C VAL A 63 9.18 -3.75 11.57
N GLY A 64 9.21 -3.22 12.81
CA GLY A 64 8.30 -2.18 13.28
C GLY A 64 8.37 -0.91 12.43
N PHE A 65 9.56 -0.41 12.12
CA PHE A 65 9.72 0.78 11.28
C PHE A 65 9.20 0.58 9.86
N ILE A 66 9.45 -0.58 9.26
CA ILE A 66 8.98 -0.85 7.90
C ILE A 66 7.46 -1.09 7.90
N ALA A 67 6.91 -1.75 8.90
CA ALA A 67 5.48 -1.93 9.05
C ALA A 67 4.74 -0.58 9.17
N VAL A 68 5.24 0.35 9.98
CA VAL A 68 4.69 1.70 10.11
C VAL A 68 4.79 2.48 8.79
N GLU A 69 5.92 2.39 8.08
CA GLU A 69 6.09 3.06 6.78
C GLU A 69 5.07 2.55 5.75
N VAL A 70 4.90 1.24 5.67
CA VAL A 70 3.97 0.59 4.73
C VAL A 70 2.53 0.96 5.08
N TRP A 71 2.17 0.91 6.36
CA TRP A 71 0.85 1.31 6.83
C TRP A 71 0.54 2.77 6.53
N ASN A 72 1.47 3.68 6.80
CA ASN A 72 1.33 5.09 6.48
C ASN A 72 1.16 5.35 4.99
N SER A 73 1.85 4.58 4.14
CA SER A 73 1.70 4.68 2.68
C SER A 73 0.30 4.25 2.24
N TYR A 74 -0.24 3.18 2.83
CA TYR A 74 -1.59 2.72 2.57
C TYR A 74 -2.66 3.75 3.01
N GLU A 75 -2.53 4.30 4.22
CA GLU A 75 -3.45 5.34 4.72
C GLU A 75 -3.38 6.62 3.87
N LYS A 76 -2.19 7.06 3.47
CA LYS A 76 -2.03 8.20 2.54
C LYS A 76 -2.72 7.93 1.20
N ALA A 77 -2.67 6.71 0.69
CA ALA A 77 -3.39 6.34 -0.53
C ALA A 77 -4.91 6.45 -0.37
N LYS A 78 -5.46 5.96 0.76
CA LYS A 78 -6.88 6.11 1.07
C LYS A 78 -7.30 7.57 1.17
N VAL A 79 -6.52 8.38 1.88
CA VAL A 79 -6.77 9.81 2.02
C VAL A 79 -6.74 10.51 0.66
N ALA A 80 -5.77 10.21 -0.20
CA ALA A 80 -5.69 10.80 -1.52
C ALA A 80 -6.93 10.49 -2.37
N VAL A 81 -7.43 9.23 -2.34
CA VAL A 81 -8.67 8.85 -3.05
C VAL A 81 -9.89 9.56 -2.47
N ALA A 82 -10.00 9.65 -1.14
CA ALA A 82 -11.11 10.33 -0.48
C ALA A 82 -11.12 11.85 -0.78
N THR A 83 -9.94 12.48 -0.77
CA THR A 83 -9.79 13.91 -1.10
C THR A 83 -10.16 14.17 -2.55
N GLU A 84 -9.72 13.33 -3.50
CA GLU A 84 -10.08 13.45 -4.92
C GLU A 84 -11.61 13.33 -5.09
N ALA A 85 -12.24 12.33 -4.48
CA ALA A 85 -13.69 12.14 -4.54
C ALA A 85 -14.47 13.31 -3.92
N SER A 86 -14.05 13.79 -2.75
CA SER A 86 -14.67 14.93 -2.06
C SER A 86 -14.56 16.21 -2.89
N ALA A 87 -13.40 16.46 -3.48
CA ALA A 87 -13.17 17.63 -4.33
C ALA A 87 -14.03 17.60 -5.60
N LEU A 88 -14.11 16.46 -6.27
CA LEU A 88 -14.98 16.28 -7.45
C LEU A 88 -16.47 16.43 -7.09
N ARG A 89 -16.88 15.91 -5.94
CA ARG A 89 -18.25 16.09 -5.44
C ARG A 89 -18.57 17.55 -5.19
N SER A 90 -17.63 18.35 -4.66
CA SER A 90 -17.78 19.79 -4.49
C SER A 90 -17.97 20.49 -5.83
N VAL A 91 -17.23 20.10 -6.88
CA VAL A 91 -17.42 20.64 -8.24
C VAL A 91 -18.84 20.37 -8.73
N VAL A 92 -19.35 19.15 -8.61
CA VAL A 92 -20.72 18.76 -9.03
C VAL A 92 -21.79 19.56 -8.29
N LEU A 93 -21.63 19.71 -6.98
CA LEU A 93 -22.59 20.47 -6.15
C LEU A 93 -22.60 21.96 -6.51
N LEU A 94 -21.43 22.58 -6.67
CA LEU A 94 -21.30 23.99 -7.01
C LEU A 94 -21.73 24.28 -8.45
N ALA A 95 -21.55 23.35 -9.38
CA ALA A 95 -22.06 23.46 -10.74
C ALA A 95 -23.59 23.59 -10.78
N GLY A 96 -24.29 23.10 -9.77
CA GLY A 96 -25.75 23.25 -9.61
C GLY A 96 -26.24 24.69 -9.46
N THR A 97 -25.34 25.66 -9.17
CA THR A 97 -25.68 27.09 -9.10
C THR A 97 -25.74 27.76 -10.48
N PHE A 98 -25.27 27.07 -11.52
CA PHE A 98 -25.22 27.56 -12.90
C PHE A 98 -26.38 27.00 -13.75
N PRO A 99 -26.70 27.60 -14.89
CA PRO A 99 -27.69 27.10 -15.84
C PRO A 99 -27.43 25.67 -16.24
N GLU A 100 -28.49 24.91 -16.56
CA GLU A 100 -28.44 23.47 -16.75
C GLU A 100 -27.44 23.02 -17.84
N GLU A 101 -27.28 23.77 -18.92
CA GLU A 101 -26.29 23.47 -19.98
C GLU A 101 -24.87 23.49 -19.44
N GLN A 102 -24.49 24.48 -18.64
CA GLN A 102 -23.17 24.64 -18.07
C GLN A 102 -22.90 23.56 -17.00
N LYS A 103 -23.88 23.31 -16.14
CA LYS A 103 -23.88 22.23 -15.14
C LYS A 103 -23.67 20.88 -15.82
N ALA A 104 -24.48 20.55 -16.84
CA ALA A 104 -24.37 19.28 -17.56
C ALA A 104 -22.98 19.10 -18.19
N ARG A 105 -22.40 20.16 -18.78
CA ARG A 105 -21.06 20.12 -19.36
C ARG A 105 -19.98 19.84 -18.31
N ILE A 106 -20.04 20.50 -17.16
CA ILE A 106 -19.08 20.30 -16.07
C ILE A 106 -19.20 18.87 -15.51
N ASN A 107 -20.42 18.42 -15.24
CA ASN A 107 -20.69 17.08 -14.73
C ASN A 107 -20.17 16.00 -15.68
N ALA A 108 -20.41 16.13 -17.00
CA ALA A 108 -19.90 15.19 -17.99
C ALA A 108 -18.35 15.11 -18.00
N LEU A 109 -17.65 16.21 -17.73
CA LEU A 109 -16.18 16.21 -17.62
C LEU A 109 -15.69 15.54 -16.34
N VAL A 110 -16.41 15.73 -15.22
CA VAL A 110 -16.13 15.03 -13.95
C VAL A 110 -16.36 13.53 -14.12
N ASP A 111 -17.48 13.13 -14.71
CA ASP A 111 -17.81 11.70 -14.94
C ASP A 111 -16.75 11.05 -15.83
N ARG A 112 -16.36 11.72 -16.93
CA ARG A 112 -15.29 11.24 -17.81
C ARG A 112 -13.96 11.11 -17.08
N HIS A 113 -13.64 12.06 -16.18
CA HIS A 113 -12.42 11.96 -15.36
C HIS A 113 -12.44 10.69 -14.50
N ILE A 114 -13.58 10.42 -13.85
CA ILE A 114 -13.74 9.26 -12.97
C ILE A 114 -13.68 7.98 -13.78
N GLU A 115 -14.34 7.90 -14.92
CA GLU A 115 -14.30 6.73 -15.81
C GLU A 115 -12.87 6.41 -16.26
N VAL A 116 -12.11 7.39 -16.72
CA VAL A 116 -10.70 7.22 -17.10
C VAL A 116 -9.86 6.82 -15.89
N ALA A 117 -10.09 7.45 -14.74
CA ALA A 117 -9.37 7.10 -13.51
C ALA A 117 -9.61 5.64 -13.11
N VAL A 118 -10.87 5.17 -13.15
CA VAL A 118 -11.26 3.81 -12.74
C VAL A 118 -10.82 2.76 -13.75
N ASN A 119 -11.08 2.99 -15.04
CA ASN A 119 -10.92 1.96 -16.07
C ASN A 119 -9.48 1.87 -16.60
N GLU A 120 -8.75 2.97 -16.62
CA GLU A 120 -7.38 3.03 -17.14
C GLU A 120 -6.35 3.30 -16.04
N GLY A 121 -6.64 4.30 -15.20
CA GLY A 121 -5.74 4.78 -14.16
C GLY A 121 -5.46 3.73 -13.08
N TRP A 122 -6.48 3.08 -12.51
CA TRP A 122 -6.30 2.04 -11.50
C TRP A 122 -5.48 0.85 -12.00
N PRO A 123 -5.80 0.22 -13.15
CA PRO A 123 -4.96 -0.85 -13.70
C PRO A 123 -3.52 -0.41 -14.01
N ALA A 124 -3.34 0.84 -14.44
CA ALA A 124 -2.00 1.37 -14.73
C ALA A 124 -1.19 1.60 -13.43
N MET A 125 -1.84 2.09 -12.34
CA MET A 125 -1.21 2.21 -11.02
C MET A 125 -0.87 0.85 -10.43
N ALA A 126 -1.76 -0.13 -10.54
CA ALA A 126 -1.51 -1.49 -10.07
C ALA A 126 -0.26 -2.10 -10.73
N ARG A 127 -0.01 -1.77 -12.00
CA ARG A 127 1.18 -2.19 -12.75
C ARG A 127 2.36 -1.21 -12.62
N ARG A 128 2.22 -0.12 -11.85
CA ARG A 128 3.24 0.95 -11.69
C ARG A 128 3.64 1.61 -13.02
N LYS A 129 2.72 1.67 -13.98
CA LYS A 129 2.96 2.26 -15.31
C LYS A 129 2.42 3.68 -15.43
N LEU A 130 1.57 4.13 -14.50
CA LEU A 130 1.03 5.49 -14.52
C LEU A 130 2.09 6.47 -14.00
N THR A 131 2.38 7.52 -14.78
CA THR A 131 3.37 8.55 -14.45
C THR A 131 2.73 9.93 -14.36
N LEU A 132 3.43 10.89 -13.75
CA LEU A 132 2.97 12.28 -13.67
C LEU A 132 2.92 12.99 -15.02
N SER A 133 3.61 12.46 -16.05
CA SER A 133 3.55 12.98 -17.42
C SER A 133 2.18 12.75 -18.07
N THR A 134 1.36 11.83 -17.55
CA THR A 134 0.01 11.61 -18.04
C THR A 134 -0.91 12.72 -17.53
N LEU A 135 -1.24 13.67 -18.41
CA LEU A 135 -2.09 14.81 -18.07
C LEU A 135 -3.55 14.40 -17.88
N PRO A 136 -4.24 14.93 -16.88
CA PRO A 136 -5.67 14.70 -16.68
C PRO A 136 -6.49 15.61 -17.60
N THR A 137 -6.59 15.25 -18.89
CA THR A 137 -7.22 16.09 -19.92
C THR A 137 -8.63 16.56 -19.55
N SER A 138 -9.44 15.67 -18.94
CA SER A 138 -10.80 16.01 -18.48
C SER A 138 -10.82 17.03 -17.33
N LEU A 139 -9.86 16.99 -16.38
CA LEU A 139 -9.76 18.00 -15.33
C LEU A 139 -9.26 19.35 -15.87
N ILE A 140 -8.34 19.31 -16.84
CA ILE A 140 -7.86 20.55 -17.52
C ILE A 140 -9.00 21.19 -18.26
N GLU A 141 -9.81 20.41 -18.97
CA GLU A 141 -10.99 20.94 -19.68
C GLU A 141 -12.07 21.42 -18.71
N ALA A 142 -12.31 20.71 -17.60
CA ALA A 142 -13.22 21.15 -16.55
C ALA A 142 -12.78 22.50 -15.93
N LEU A 143 -11.48 22.68 -15.70
CA LEU A 143 -10.91 23.94 -15.22
C LEU A 143 -11.15 25.06 -16.24
N ARG A 144 -10.87 24.77 -17.52
CA ARG A 144 -11.07 25.76 -18.60
C ARG A 144 -12.53 26.16 -18.69
N VAL A 145 -13.47 25.20 -18.76
CA VAL A 145 -14.91 25.50 -18.82
C VAL A 145 -15.35 26.29 -17.59
N THR A 146 -14.83 25.95 -16.39
CA THR A 146 -15.15 26.69 -15.16
C THR A 146 -14.67 28.17 -15.23
N LEU A 147 -13.48 28.41 -15.78
CA LEU A 147 -12.94 29.76 -15.93
C LEU A 147 -13.70 30.59 -17.00
N GLU A 148 -14.30 29.94 -18.00
CA GLU A 148 -15.10 30.58 -19.06
C GLU A 148 -16.54 30.92 -18.59
N LEU A 149 -16.98 30.45 -17.42
CA LEU A 149 -18.31 30.76 -16.87
C LEU A 149 -18.44 32.26 -16.65
N LYS A 150 -19.63 32.80 -16.94
CA LYS A 150 -20.00 34.17 -16.67
C LYS A 150 -21.00 34.24 -15.51
N PRO A 151 -20.53 34.49 -14.27
CA PRO A 151 -21.41 34.60 -13.11
C PRO A 151 -22.39 35.74 -13.27
N ALA A 152 -23.68 35.48 -13.02
CA ALA A 152 -24.74 36.48 -13.06
C ALA A 152 -24.86 37.27 -11.74
N ASP A 153 -24.42 36.63 -10.62
CA ASP A 153 -24.51 37.22 -9.28
C ASP A 153 -23.29 36.83 -8.43
N ASP A 154 -23.23 37.35 -7.21
CA ASP A 154 -22.15 37.11 -6.25
C ASP A 154 -22.09 35.64 -5.81
N SER A 155 -23.21 34.97 -5.71
CA SER A 155 -23.27 33.55 -5.34
C SER A 155 -22.56 32.67 -6.39
N GLN A 156 -22.89 32.92 -7.68
CA GLN A 156 -22.22 32.22 -8.80
C GLN A 156 -20.73 32.57 -8.89
N ARG A 157 -20.34 33.80 -8.55
CA ARG A 157 -18.91 34.19 -8.52
C ARG A 157 -18.15 33.42 -7.43
N ILE A 158 -18.73 33.31 -6.27
CA ILE A 158 -18.16 32.51 -5.17
C ILE A 158 -18.11 31.04 -5.57
N ALA A 159 -19.18 30.48 -6.12
CA ALA A 159 -19.24 29.10 -6.58
C ALA A 159 -18.18 28.78 -7.64
N GLN A 160 -17.97 29.70 -8.63
CA GLN A 160 -16.91 29.55 -9.63
C GLN A 160 -15.52 29.51 -8.98
N SER A 161 -15.24 30.42 -8.04
CA SER A 161 -13.95 30.44 -7.33
C SER A 161 -13.70 29.15 -6.55
N GLU A 162 -14.72 28.66 -5.85
CA GLU A 162 -14.62 27.42 -5.09
C GLU A 162 -14.51 26.18 -5.99
N MET A 163 -15.20 26.15 -7.16
CA MET A 163 -15.01 25.09 -8.16
C MET A 163 -13.57 25.04 -8.68
N VAL A 164 -12.96 26.19 -8.97
CA VAL A 164 -11.54 26.25 -9.40
C VAL A 164 -10.64 25.64 -8.33
N LYS A 165 -10.83 26.00 -7.05
CA LYS A 165 -10.07 25.42 -5.94
C LYS A 165 -10.29 23.92 -5.82
N ALA A 166 -11.53 23.46 -5.95
CA ALA A 166 -11.87 22.04 -5.89
C ALA A 166 -11.24 21.25 -7.04
N ILE A 167 -11.23 21.77 -8.27
CA ILE A 167 -10.56 21.12 -9.41
C ILE A 167 -9.05 21.02 -9.17
N HIS A 168 -8.41 22.06 -8.62
CA HIS A 168 -7.00 22.00 -8.24
C HIS A 168 -6.75 20.95 -7.14
N ALA A 169 -7.61 20.89 -6.11
CA ALA A 169 -7.50 19.89 -5.06
C ALA A 169 -7.66 18.46 -5.59
N ALA A 170 -8.58 18.23 -6.54
CA ALA A 170 -8.73 16.95 -7.22
C ALA A 170 -7.47 16.57 -8.02
N ALA A 171 -6.88 17.54 -8.75
CA ALA A 171 -5.65 17.33 -9.51
C ALA A 171 -4.45 17.01 -8.59
N ASP A 172 -4.36 17.66 -7.42
CA ASP A 172 -3.32 17.42 -6.43
C ASP A 172 -3.48 16.03 -5.78
N ALA A 173 -4.68 15.67 -5.40
CA ALA A 173 -4.99 14.35 -4.84
C ALA A 173 -4.69 13.23 -5.86
N ARG A 174 -5.03 13.41 -7.13
CA ARG A 174 -4.63 12.53 -8.22
C ARG A 174 -3.11 12.39 -8.31
N ARG A 175 -2.36 13.49 -8.26
CA ARG A 175 -0.88 13.45 -8.27
C ARG A 175 -0.33 12.67 -7.09
N GLN A 176 -0.85 12.89 -5.89
CA GLN A 176 -0.45 12.14 -4.69
C GLN A 176 -0.71 10.64 -4.86
N ARG A 177 -1.88 10.25 -5.36
CA ARG A 177 -2.23 8.85 -5.64
C ARG A 177 -1.24 8.20 -6.62
N ILE A 178 -0.85 8.90 -7.69
CA ILE A 178 0.13 8.41 -8.65
C ILE A 178 1.51 8.25 -8.00
N VAL A 179 1.99 9.23 -7.24
CA VAL A 179 3.29 9.16 -6.54
C VAL A 179 3.31 8.00 -5.56
N ILE A 180 2.24 7.82 -4.77
CA ILE A 180 2.14 6.72 -3.81
C ILE A 180 2.11 5.36 -4.54
N SER A 181 1.47 5.26 -5.71
CA SER A 181 1.44 4.02 -6.50
C SER A 181 2.82 3.57 -6.98
N GLN A 182 3.76 4.50 -7.12
CA GLN A 182 5.15 4.22 -7.48
C GLN A 182 6.01 3.80 -6.27
N SER A 183 5.57 4.14 -5.05
CA SER A 183 6.31 3.76 -3.84
C SER A 183 6.20 2.26 -3.56
N ALA A 184 7.29 1.67 -3.11
CA ALA A 184 7.35 0.30 -2.63
C ALA A 184 8.49 0.17 -1.63
N VAL A 185 8.43 -0.84 -0.80
CA VAL A 185 9.55 -1.17 0.10
C VAL A 185 10.79 -1.47 -0.74
N GLY A 186 11.83 -0.68 -0.57
CA GLY A 186 13.09 -0.82 -1.32
C GLY A 186 13.75 -2.18 -1.10
N THR A 187 14.51 -2.64 -2.10
CA THR A 187 15.23 -3.92 -2.04
C THR A 187 16.19 -4.01 -0.86
N VAL A 188 16.83 -2.90 -0.48
CA VAL A 188 17.73 -2.83 0.68
C VAL A 188 16.98 -3.11 1.99
N LYS A 189 15.76 -2.58 2.15
CA LYS A 189 14.92 -2.83 3.33
C LYS A 189 14.51 -4.30 3.40
N TRP A 190 14.10 -4.89 2.28
CA TRP A 190 13.81 -6.33 2.20
C TRP A 190 15.03 -7.18 2.54
N ALA A 191 16.19 -6.87 1.98
CA ALA A 191 17.44 -7.58 2.29
C ALA A 191 17.80 -7.46 3.79
N GLY A 192 17.62 -6.29 4.38
CA GLY A 192 17.87 -6.06 5.80
C GLY A 192 16.99 -6.93 6.71
N ILE A 193 15.67 -6.98 6.46
CA ILE A 193 14.76 -7.82 7.24
C ILE A 193 15.12 -9.31 7.09
N LEU A 194 15.34 -9.77 5.86
CA LEU A 194 15.63 -11.18 5.60
C LEU A 194 16.95 -11.61 6.24
N LEU A 195 17.99 -10.77 6.12
CA LEU A 195 19.29 -11.04 6.75
C LEU A 195 19.19 -11.05 8.27
N MET A 196 18.50 -10.07 8.86
CA MET A 196 18.34 -10.01 10.31
C MET A 196 17.51 -11.18 10.84
N GLY A 197 16.44 -11.56 10.13
CA GLY A 197 15.66 -12.77 10.43
C GLY A 197 16.48 -14.03 10.34
N LEU A 198 17.31 -14.17 9.31
CA LEU A 198 18.26 -15.29 9.17
C LEU A 198 19.25 -15.34 10.32
N CYS A 199 19.91 -14.23 10.67
CA CYS A 199 20.85 -14.16 11.79
C CYS A 199 20.19 -14.58 13.10
N THR A 200 18.95 -14.12 13.33
CA THR A 200 18.21 -14.47 14.56
C THR A 200 17.84 -15.95 14.61
N LEU A 201 17.38 -16.54 13.48
CA LEU A 201 17.10 -17.98 13.41
C LEU A 201 18.36 -18.83 13.65
N VAL A 202 19.49 -18.43 13.07
CA VAL A 202 20.78 -19.11 13.29
C VAL A 202 21.19 -19.02 14.77
N ALA A 203 21.08 -17.85 15.38
CA ALA A 203 21.38 -17.65 16.80
C ALA A 203 20.50 -18.53 17.70
N ILE A 204 19.19 -18.61 17.43
CA ILE A 204 18.25 -19.48 18.15
C ILE A 204 18.68 -20.95 18.03
N ALA A 205 19.01 -21.40 16.82
CA ALA A 205 19.44 -22.77 16.58
C ALA A 205 20.74 -23.12 17.32
N MET A 206 21.69 -22.18 17.36
CA MET A 206 22.96 -22.36 18.08
C MET A 206 22.75 -22.46 19.59
N VAL A 207 21.90 -21.58 20.18
CA VAL A 207 21.59 -21.59 21.61
C VAL A 207 21.01 -22.94 22.07
N HIS A 208 20.12 -23.50 21.26
CA HIS A 208 19.37 -24.69 21.60
C HIS A 208 19.96 -25.97 20.97
N SER A 209 21.21 -25.93 20.50
CA SER A 209 21.86 -27.02 19.75
C SER A 209 22.02 -28.34 20.52
N ASP A 210 21.99 -28.30 21.86
CA ASP A 210 22.09 -29.45 22.77
C ASP A 210 20.74 -30.18 22.96
N ASN A 211 19.61 -29.50 22.72
CA ASN A 211 18.28 -30.11 22.88
C ASN A 211 17.47 -29.95 21.57
N ARG A 212 17.40 -31.03 20.80
CA ARG A 212 16.72 -31.06 19.49
C ARG A 212 15.27 -30.64 19.55
N LEU A 213 14.52 -31.05 20.59
CA LEU A 213 13.12 -30.69 20.74
C LEU A 213 12.96 -29.18 21.04
N ALA A 214 13.73 -28.66 22.00
CA ALA A 214 13.72 -27.26 22.34
C ALA A 214 14.12 -26.38 21.13
N CYS A 215 15.13 -26.81 20.37
CA CYS A 215 15.56 -26.16 19.14
C CYS A 215 14.43 -26.10 18.09
N ALA A 216 13.76 -27.22 17.84
CA ALA A 216 12.66 -27.29 16.89
C ALA A 216 11.50 -26.38 17.30
N ILE A 217 11.09 -26.42 18.58
CA ILE A 217 10.01 -25.56 19.10
C ILE A 217 10.38 -24.07 18.98
N ALA A 218 11.57 -23.69 19.44
CA ALA A 218 12.02 -22.29 19.42
C ALA A 218 12.11 -21.74 17.98
N LEU A 219 12.69 -22.52 17.06
CA LEU A 219 12.76 -22.17 15.65
C LEU A 219 11.37 -22.03 15.01
N THR A 220 10.45 -22.96 15.31
CA THR A 220 9.09 -22.91 14.77
C THR A 220 8.34 -21.66 15.25
N LEU A 221 8.39 -21.37 16.54
CA LEU A 221 7.72 -20.19 17.11
C LEU A 221 8.28 -18.89 16.50
N PHE A 222 9.59 -18.77 16.41
CA PHE A 222 10.19 -17.56 15.86
C PHE A 222 9.99 -17.44 14.35
N ALA A 223 10.07 -18.56 13.60
CA ALA A 223 9.76 -18.59 12.17
C ALA A 223 8.31 -18.18 11.88
N THR A 224 7.35 -18.55 12.75
CA THR A 224 5.97 -18.10 12.66
C THR A 224 5.88 -16.56 12.79
N GLY A 225 6.58 -15.98 13.77
CA GLY A 225 6.64 -14.53 13.96
C GLY A 225 7.26 -13.81 12.76
N ILE A 226 8.35 -14.33 12.20
CA ILE A 226 8.97 -13.81 10.97
C ILE A 226 7.97 -13.87 9.81
N ALA A 227 7.37 -15.03 9.57
CA ALA A 227 6.45 -15.24 8.45
C ALA A 227 5.26 -14.30 8.51
N LEU A 228 4.66 -14.13 9.69
CA LEU A 228 3.56 -13.19 9.91
C LEU A 228 3.99 -11.75 9.64
N SER A 229 5.15 -11.34 10.14
CA SER A 229 5.69 -9.99 9.92
C SER A 229 5.96 -9.71 8.44
N LEU A 230 6.58 -10.65 7.73
CA LEU A 230 6.84 -10.54 6.30
C LEU A 230 5.53 -10.50 5.49
N LEU A 231 4.54 -11.31 5.86
CA LEU A 231 3.23 -11.33 5.23
C LEU A 231 2.52 -9.98 5.38
N LEU A 232 2.48 -9.41 6.58
CA LEU A 232 1.86 -8.12 6.84
C LEU A 232 2.53 -7.01 6.03
N ILE A 233 3.86 -6.93 6.04
CA ILE A 233 4.61 -5.95 5.26
C ILE A 233 4.35 -6.15 3.76
N ALA A 234 4.35 -7.38 3.26
CA ALA A 234 4.11 -7.68 1.85
C ALA A 234 2.69 -7.29 1.42
N ALA A 235 1.67 -7.62 2.22
CA ALA A 235 0.27 -7.37 1.95
C ALA A 235 -0.06 -5.87 1.79
N TYR A 236 0.57 -5.01 2.61
CA TYR A 236 0.37 -3.56 2.59
C TYR A 236 1.43 -2.78 1.80
N SER A 237 2.45 -3.45 1.25
CA SER A 237 3.57 -2.80 0.55
C SER A 237 3.19 -2.09 -0.75
N ARG A 238 2.02 -2.40 -1.32
CA ARG A 238 1.50 -1.82 -2.56
C ARG A 238 0.04 -1.42 -2.41
N PRO A 239 -0.25 -0.15 -2.14
CA PRO A 239 -1.61 0.31 -1.84
C PRO A 239 -2.63 0.11 -2.96
N PHE A 240 -2.20 0.01 -4.23
CA PHE A 240 -3.08 -0.13 -5.39
C PHE A 240 -3.00 -1.52 -6.08
N THR A 241 -2.31 -2.49 -5.45
CA THR A 241 -2.10 -3.83 -6.04
C THR A 241 -2.54 -4.91 -5.05
N GLY A 242 -3.10 -6.01 -5.56
CA GLY A 242 -3.49 -7.16 -4.75
C GLY A 242 -4.88 -7.02 -4.12
N GLU A 243 -5.22 -7.98 -3.27
CA GLU A 243 -6.54 -8.10 -2.65
C GLU A 243 -6.82 -7.02 -1.60
N ILE A 244 -5.77 -6.61 -0.84
CA ILE A 244 -5.82 -5.52 0.15
C ILE A 244 -5.44 -4.20 -0.53
N SER A 245 -6.09 -3.87 -1.65
CA SER A 245 -5.81 -2.61 -2.35
C SER A 245 -6.87 -1.55 -2.07
N VAL A 246 -6.47 -0.29 -2.18
CA VAL A 246 -7.40 0.84 -2.13
C VAL A 246 -8.25 0.82 -3.39
N ARG A 247 -9.56 0.72 -3.22
CA ARG A 247 -10.54 0.63 -4.31
C ARG A 247 -11.04 2.00 -4.74
N PRO A 248 -11.52 2.13 -6.00
CA PRO A 248 -12.05 3.39 -6.53
C PRO A 248 -13.50 3.68 -6.09
N ASP A 249 -14.04 2.98 -5.10
CA ASP A 249 -15.47 2.99 -4.76
C ASP A 249 -15.97 4.40 -4.40
N LEU A 250 -15.14 5.21 -3.71
CA LEU A 250 -15.50 6.59 -3.36
C LEU A 250 -15.61 7.48 -4.61
N LEU A 251 -14.78 7.28 -5.61
CA LEU A 251 -14.88 8.02 -6.88
C LEU A 251 -16.14 7.61 -7.65
N LYS A 252 -16.45 6.31 -7.69
CA LYS A 252 -17.67 5.82 -8.35
C LYS A 252 -18.95 6.38 -7.74
N GLN A 253 -18.96 6.60 -6.41
CA GLN A 253 -20.10 7.21 -5.73
C GLN A 253 -20.39 8.67 -6.15
N VAL A 254 -19.38 9.38 -6.69
CA VAL A 254 -19.59 10.74 -7.21
C VAL A 254 -20.44 10.72 -8.47
N ILE A 255 -20.22 9.78 -9.39
CA ILE A 255 -21.01 9.57 -10.61
C ILE A 255 -22.47 9.29 -10.24
N THR A 256 -22.71 8.39 -9.29
CA THR A 256 -24.06 7.98 -8.85
C THR A 256 -24.82 9.14 -8.19
N SER A 257 -24.12 10.07 -7.53
CA SER A 257 -24.74 11.24 -6.89
C SER A 257 -25.04 12.39 -7.86
N GLY A 258 -24.48 12.37 -9.06
CA GLY A 258 -24.78 13.33 -10.14
C GLY A 258 -26.04 13.02 -10.94
N GLN A 259 -26.57 11.81 -10.85
CA GLN A 259 -27.86 11.46 -11.44
C GLN A 259 -28.99 11.93 -10.49
N PRO A 260 -29.99 12.70 -10.95
CA PRO A 260 -31.17 12.96 -10.16
C PRO A 260 -31.77 11.63 -9.78
N SER A 261 -32.02 11.41 -8.48
CA SER A 261 -32.72 10.24 -7.99
C SER A 261 -34.06 10.15 -8.73
N SER A 262 -34.14 9.25 -9.71
CA SER A 262 -35.42 8.76 -10.21
C SER A 262 -36.00 7.89 -9.10
N ASN A 263 -36.57 8.53 -8.10
CA ASN A 263 -37.41 7.85 -7.16
C ASN A 263 -38.84 7.91 -7.74
N PRO A 264 -39.51 6.76 -7.91
CA PRO A 264 -40.86 6.66 -8.43
C PRO A 264 -41.88 7.30 -7.51
#